data_465b19577d2357c06dc1ed667e65f992
#
_entry.id   465b19577d2357c06dc1ed667e65f992
#
_cell.length_a   1.000
_cell.length_b   1.000
_cell.length_c   1.000
_cell.angle_alpha   90.00
_cell.angle_beta   90.00
_cell.angle_gamma   90.00
#
_symmetry.space_group_name_H-M   'P 1'
#
loop_
_entity.id
_entity.type
_entity.pdbx_description
1 polymer ?
#
loop_
_entity_poly.entity_id
_entity_poly.type
_entity_poly.pdbx_seq_one_letter_code
_entity_poly.pdbx_strand_id
1 'polypeptide(L)'
;MAALKEKKFRKERGEYLVEGVKMVSECISAGCEITSLMCTEEYLPRFASATEVSRAVYEFISDEKSPQGVIASVKIPVMPVAAPQGRCVLLDGLQDPGNVGTIIRTANAAGNGDIYLVGCAEPFSPKAVRASMSGVFFAR
;
A
#
# COMPACT_ATOMS: atom_id res chain seq x y z
N MET A 1 6.96 8.06 9.34
CA MET A 1 6.82 6.78 8.60
C MET A 1 6.91 5.53 9.49
N ALA A 2 7.98 5.27 10.24
CA ALA A 2 8.15 4.01 11.00
C ALA A 2 6.91 3.58 11.83
N ALA A 3 6.22 4.54 12.46
CA ALA A 3 4.99 4.28 13.22
C ALA A 3 3.85 3.66 12.38
N LEU A 4 3.82 3.88 11.06
CA LEU A 4 2.78 3.34 10.17
C LEU A 4 2.83 1.81 10.00
N LYS A 5 3.86 1.15 10.52
CA LYS A 5 3.88 -0.32 10.66
C LYS A 5 2.76 -0.80 11.58
N GLU A 6 2.35 0.02 12.55
CA GLU A 6 1.31 -0.29 13.51
C GLU A 6 -0.07 0.21 13.07
N LYS A 7 -1.10 -0.64 13.23
CA LYS A 7 -2.48 -0.35 12.86
C LYS A 7 -3.02 0.94 13.50
N LYS A 8 -2.67 1.18 14.78
CA LYS A 8 -3.11 2.36 15.53
C LYS A 8 -2.75 3.65 14.78
N PHE A 9 -1.48 3.78 14.38
CA PHE A 9 -0.99 5.00 13.73
C PHE A 9 -1.48 5.14 12.29
N ARG A 10 -1.72 4.03 11.57
CA ARG A 10 -2.37 4.11 10.24
C ARG A 10 -3.79 4.67 10.35
N LYS A 11 -4.57 4.21 11.33
CA LYS A 11 -5.91 4.74 11.60
C LYS A 11 -5.90 6.21 12.00
N GLU A 12 -4.98 6.58 12.90
CA GLU A 12 -4.88 7.94 13.45
C GLU A 12 -4.47 8.95 12.38
N ARG A 13 -3.53 8.59 11.50
CA ARG A 13 -3.01 9.47 10.45
C ARG A 13 -3.77 9.37 9.12
N GLY A 14 -4.54 8.30 8.93
CA GLY A 14 -5.16 8.00 7.65
C GLY A 14 -4.12 7.73 6.55
N GLU A 15 -3.00 7.08 6.91
CA GLU A 15 -1.87 6.83 6.00
C GLU A 15 -1.38 5.40 6.10
N TYR A 16 -0.76 4.91 5.03
CA TYR A 16 -0.11 3.59 4.99
C TYR A 16 1.23 3.65 4.27
N LEU A 17 2.03 2.59 4.38
CA LEU A 17 3.34 2.50 3.74
C LEU A 17 3.26 1.75 2.41
N VAL A 18 3.98 2.28 1.43
CA VAL A 18 4.29 1.63 0.16
C VAL A 18 5.80 1.57 0.02
N GLU A 19 6.36 0.37 -0.15
CA GLU A 19 7.80 0.14 -0.16
C GLU A 19 8.23 -0.59 -1.44
N GLY A 20 9.42 -0.25 -1.91
CA GLY A 20 10.04 -0.83 -3.09
C GLY A 20 9.83 -0.01 -4.37
N VAL A 21 10.86 -0.04 -5.23
CA VAL A 21 10.95 0.78 -6.44
C VAL A 21 9.75 0.62 -7.35
N LYS A 22 9.33 -0.64 -7.60
CA LYS A 22 8.18 -0.95 -8.46
C LYS A 22 6.88 -0.45 -7.86
N MET A 23 6.61 -0.81 -6.59
CA MET A 23 5.36 -0.45 -5.91
C MET A 23 5.19 1.07 -5.80
N VAL A 24 6.24 1.80 -5.44
CA VAL A 24 6.20 3.27 -5.36
C VAL A 24 5.99 3.89 -6.73
N SER A 25 6.64 3.38 -7.80
CA SER A 25 6.42 3.87 -9.16
C SER A 25 4.97 3.65 -9.63
N GLU A 26 4.39 2.49 -9.34
CA GLU A 26 3.00 2.18 -9.68
C GLU A 26 2.02 3.01 -8.85
N CYS A 27 2.31 3.27 -7.58
CA CYS A 27 1.54 4.15 -6.71
C CYS A 27 1.48 5.59 -7.26
N ILE A 28 2.61 6.12 -7.70
CA ILE A 28 2.70 7.45 -8.38
C ILE A 28 1.85 7.43 -9.66
N SER A 29 2.01 6.41 -10.50
CA SER A 29 1.30 6.29 -11.77
C SER A 29 -0.22 6.14 -11.59
N ALA A 30 -0.65 5.52 -10.50
CA ALA A 30 -2.05 5.38 -10.13
C ALA A 30 -2.67 6.68 -9.57
N GLY A 31 -1.86 7.74 -9.38
CA GLY A 31 -2.33 9.01 -8.85
C GLY A 31 -2.65 8.99 -7.35
N CYS A 32 -2.08 8.06 -6.59
CA CYS A 32 -2.26 8.02 -5.15
C CYS A 32 -1.70 9.28 -4.47
N GLU A 33 -2.36 9.77 -3.43
CA GLU A 33 -1.92 10.94 -2.66
C GLU A 33 -0.74 10.56 -1.76
N ILE A 34 0.48 10.86 -2.23
CA ILE A 34 1.72 10.63 -1.49
C ILE A 34 1.95 11.79 -0.52
N THR A 35 2.05 11.49 0.78
CA THR A 35 2.29 12.48 1.84
C THR A 35 3.78 12.66 2.13
N SER A 36 4.58 11.64 1.91
CA SER A 36 6.04 11.71 2.03
C SER A 36 6.68 10.61 1.18
N LEU A 37 7.77 10.95 0.50
CA LEU A 37 8.57 10.03 -0.30
C LEU A 37 10.02 10.13 0.16
N MET A 38 10.64 9.01 0.45
CA MET A 38 12.03 8.92 0.89
C MET A 38 12.78 7.85 0.09
N CYS A 39 14.04 8.13 -0.22
CA CYS A 39 14.89 7.13 -0.85
C CYS A 39 16.35 7.28 -0.43
N THR A 40 17.13 6.23 -0.66
CA THR A 40 18.59 6.28 -0.59
C THR A 40 19.16 6.97 -1.82
N GLU A 41 20.39 7.51 -1.73
CA GLU A 41 21.09 8.28 -2.76
C GLU A 41 20.99 7.64 -4.16
N GLU A 42 21.14 6.33 -4.27
CA GLU A 42 21.12 5.56 -5.53
C GLU A 42 19.81 5.70 -6.33
N TYR A 43 18.69 6.05 -5.66
CA TYR A 43 17.38 6.20 -6.29
C TYR A 43 16.95 7.66 -6.52
N LEU A 44 17.72 8.65 -6.08
CA LEU A 44 17.41 10.07 -6.31
C LEU A 44 17.24 10.42 -7.80
N PRO A 45 18.04 9.87 -8.74
CA PRO A 45 17.84 10.18 -10.16
C PRO A 45 16.48 9.75 -10.70
N ARG A 46 15.87 8.73 -10.08
CA ARG A 46 14.56 8.21 -10.46
C ARG A 46 13.40 8.88 -9.70
N PHE A 47 13.65 9.30 -8.46
CA PHE A 47 12.66 9.88 -7.56
C PHE A 47 13.13 11.26 -7.07
N ALA A 48 13.28 12.20 -8.00
CA ALA A 48 13.87 13.53 -7.74
C ALA A 48 13.12 14.36 -6.68
N SER A 49 11.86 14.08 -6.42
CA SER A 49 11.07 14.72 -5.36
C SER A 49 11.20 14.07 -3.99
N ALA A 50 11.95 12.95 -3.90
CA ALA A 50 12.12 12.24 -2.65
C ALA A 50 13.11 12.97 -1.72
N THR A 51 12.86 12.85 -0.42
CA THR A 51 13.85 13.22 0.59
C THR A 51 14.90 12.12 0.67
N GLU A 52 16.17 12.51 0.49
CA GLU A 52 17.28 11.59 0.68
C GLU A 52 17.41 11.19 2.16
N VAL A 53 17.61 9.90 2.38
CA VAL A 53 17.88 9.34 3.70
C VAL A 53 19.05 8.36 3.65
N SER A 54 19.81 8.27 4.74
CA SER A 54 20.87 7.27 4.85
C SER A 54 20.29 5.84 4.84
N ARG A 55 21.11 4.88 4.45
CA ARG A 55 20.73 3.45 4.45
C ARG A 55 20.23 3.01 5.84
N ALA A 56 20.87 3.45 6.91
CA ALA A 56 20.49 3.11 8.28
C ALA A 56 19.10 3.67 8.65
N VAL A 57 18.78 4.89 8.25
CA VAL A 57 17.46 5.49 8.46
C VAL A 57 16.40 4.74 7.64
N TYR A 58 16.71 4.42 6.39
CA TYR A 58 15.81 3.65 5.55
C TYR A 58 15.48 2.28 6.16
N GLU A 59 16.49 1.51 6.58
CA GLU A 59 16.32 0.19 7.20
C GLU A 59 15.51 0.25 8.51
N PHE A 60 15.65 1.32 9.29
CA PHE A 60 14.82 1.55 10.46
C PHE A 60 13.33 1.74 10.12
N ILE A 61 13.04 2.42 9.01
CA ILE A 61 11.66 2.68 8.57
C ILE A 61 11.07 1.45 7.86
N SER A 62 11.87 0.70 7.12
CA SER A 62 11.46 -0.43 6.29
C SER A 62 10.82 -1.56 7.12
N ASP A 63 9.82 -2.24 6.54
CA ASP A 63 9.22 -3.48 7.05
C ASP A 63 9.65 -4.71 6.20
N GLU A 64 10.57 -4.51 5.27
CA GLU A 64 11.06 -5.55 4.35
C GLU A 64 12.29 -6.27 4.91
N LYS A 65 12.39 -7.58 4.63
CA LYS A 65 13.62 -8.37 4.93
C LYS A 65 14.79 -7.98 4.03
N SER A 66 14.50 -7.52 2.81
CA SER A 66 15.49 -7.09 1.82
C SER A 66 15.11 -5.71 1.29
N PRO A 67 15.37 -4.66 2.08
CA PRO A 67 14.95 -3.30 1.79
C PRO A 67 15.55 -2.76 0.48
N GLN A 68 14.70 -2.19 -0.40
CA GLN A 68 15.10 -1.74 -1.73
C GLN A 68 15.53 -0.26 -1.81
N GLY A 69 15.46 0.49 -0.73
CA GLY A 69 15.92 1.89 -0.69
C GLY A 69 14.88 2.94 -1.11
N VAL A 70 13.62 2.59 -1.35
CA VAL A 70 12.55 3.54 -1.69
C VAL A 70 11.29 3.23 -0.89
N ILE A 71 10.73 4.24 -0.22
CA ILE A 71 9.52 4.11 0.60
C ILE A 71 8.68 5.39 0.55
N ALA A 72 7.37 5.23 0.50
CA ALA A 72 6.40 6.32 0.56
C ALA A 72 5.38 6.11 1.70
N SER A 73 4.91 7.20 2.29
CA SER A 73 3.65 7.23 3.00
C SER A 73 2.57 7.79 2.08
N VAL A 74 1.41 7.15 2.09
CA VAL A 74 0.31 7.39 1.16
C VAL A 74 -0.98 7.52 1.95
N LYS A 75 -1.85 8.46 1.57
CA LYS A 75 -3.18 8.59 2.17
C LYS A 75 -4.02 7.34 1.92
N ILE A 76 -4.71 6.88 2.95
CA ILE A 76 -5.76 5.88 2.79
C ILE A 76 -6.94 6.57 2.07
N PRO A 77 -7.35 6.09 0.89
CA PRO A 77 -8.44 6.71 0.16
C PRO A 77 -9.75 6.59 0.95
N VAL A 78 -10.56 7.63 0.90
CA VAL A 78 -11.92 7.57 1.44
C VAL A 78 -12.80 6.88 0.41
N MET A 79 -13.21 5.67 0.72
CA MET A 79 -14.07 4.85 -0.14
C MET A 79 -15.46 4.72 0.48
N PRO A 80 -16.44 5.52 0.06
CA PRO A 80 -17.82 5.34 0.51
C PRO A 80 -18.35 4.00 0.02
N VAL A 81 -19.12 3.31 0.86
CA VAL A 81 -19.79 2.08 0.43
C VAL A 81 -20.83 2.44 -0.63
N ALA A 82 -20.67 1.91 -1.82
CA ALA A 82 -21.55 2.12 -2.96
C ALA A 82 -21.99 0.77 -3.56
N ALA A 83 -23.03 0.78 -4.37
CA ALA A 83 -23.41 -0.40 -5.13
C ALA A 83 -22.32 -0.76 -6.15
N PRO A 84 -22.04 -2.05 -6.39
CA PRO A 84 -21.03 -2.46 -7.35
C PRO A 84 -21.43 -2.05 -8.78
N GLN A 85 -20.44 -1.67 -9.57
CA GLN A 85 -20.65 -1.31 -10.98
C GLN A 85 -20.61 -2.53 -11.94
N GLY A 86 -20.58 -3.74 -11.36
CA GLY A 86 -20.49 -4.97 -12.11
C GLY A 86 -20.30 -6.16 -11.20
N ARG A 87 -19.41 -7.08 -11.58
CA ARG A 87 -19.01 -8.19 -10.72
C ARG A 87 -18.15 -7.66 -9.58
N CYS A 88 -18.46 -8.07 -8.37
CA CYS A 88 -17.72 -7.71 -7.18
C CYS A 88 -17.19 -8.93 -6.43
N VAL A 89 -16.26 -8.71 -5.53
CA VAL A 89 -15.76 -9.71 -4.59
C VAL A 89 -16.13 -9.28 -3.18
N LEU A 90 -16.80 -10.13 -2.44
CA LEU A 90 -17.09 -9.94 -1.02
C LEU A 90 -16.22 -10.90 -0.18
N LEU A 91 -15.44 -10.34 0.71
CA LEU A 91 -14.67 -11.10 1.71
C LEU A 91 -15.31 -10.91 3.08
N ASP A 92 -15.65 -11.99 3.73
CA ASP A 92 -16.25 -12.01 5.06
C ASP A 92 -15.33 -12.73 6.07
N GLY A 93 -14.94 -12.03 7.12
CA GLY A 93 -14.18 -12.59 8.25
C GLY A 93 -12.74 -13.02 7.95
N LEU A 94 -12.16 -12.67 6.79
CA LEU A 94 -10.80 -13.10 6.41
C LEU A 94 -9.72 -12.38 7.24
N GLN A 95 -9.03 -13.11 8.13
CA GLN A 95 -8.13 -12.53 9.12
C GLN A 95 -6.64 -12.48 8.70
N ASP A 96 -6.20 -13.22 7.69
CA ASP A 96 -4.82 -13.13 7.22
C ASP A 96 -4.66 -12.00 6.19
N PRO A 97 -3.84 -10.96 6.50
CA PRO A 97 -3.65 -9.83 5.60
C PRO A 97 -2.94 -10.22 4.28
N GLY A 98 -2.14 -11.28 4.28
CA GLY A 98 -1.52 -11.79 3.06
C GLY A 98 -2.57 -12.35 2.09
N ASN A 99 -3.55 -13.10 2.62
CA ASN A 99 -4.66 -13.62 1.83
C ASN A 99 -5.56 -12.49 1.32
N VAL A 100 -5.88 -11.48 2.17
CA VAL A 100 -6.61 -10.28 1.73
C VAL A 100 -5.90 -9.63 0.54
N GLY A 101 -4.60 -9.34 0.66
CA GLY A 101 -3.82 -8.74 -0.43
C GLY A 101 -3.78 -9.60 -1.70
N THR A 102 -3.61 -10.92 -1.55
CA THR A 102 -3.56 -11.85 -2.69
C THR A 102 -4.90 -11.89 -3.44
N ILE A 103 -6.02 -11.84 -2.72
CA ILE A 103 -7.35 -11.82 -3.35
C ILE A 103 -7.59 -10.48 -4.04
N ILE A 104 -7.21 -9.35 -3.42
CA ILE A 104 -7.27 -8.02 -4.05
C ILE A 104 -6.49 -8.02 -5.38
N ARG A 105 -5.25 -8.53 -5.38
CA ARG A 105 -4.45 -8.69 -6.59
C ARG A 105 -5.18 -9.49 -7.67
N THR A 106 -5.70 -10.65 -7.30
CA THR A 106 -6.34 -11.57 -8.26
C THR A 106 -7.65 -11.00 -8.80
N ALA A 107 -8.47 -10.40 -7.93
CA ALA A 107 -9.71 -9.74 -8.32
C ALA A 107 -9.46 -8.61 -9.30
N ASN A 108 -8.49 -7.74 -8.99
CA ASN A 108 -8.11 -6.64 -9.88
C ASN A 108 -7.61 -7.15 -11.24
N ALA A 109 -6.74 -8.17 -11.26
CA ALA A 109 -6.25 -8.78 -12.50
C ALA A 109 -7.35 -9.42 -13.33
N ALA A 110 -8.44 -9.91 -12.71
CA ALA A 110 -9.62 -10.45 -13.36
C ALA A 110 -10.65 -9.37 -13.78
N GLY A 111 -10.33 -8.08 -13.61
CA GLY A 111 -11.21 -6.97 -13.94
C GLY A 111 -12.35 -6.74 -12.94
N ASN A 112 -12.26 -7.30 -11.74
CA ASN A 112 -13.21 -7.06 -10.66
C ASN A 112 -12.65 -5.99 -9.71
N GLY A 113 -12.97 -4.72 -9.99
CA GLY A 113 -12.47 -3.59 -9.20
C GLY A 113 -13.20 -3.37 -7.87
N ASP A 114 -14.46 -3.82 -7.76
CA ASP A 114 -15.26 -3.61 -6.55
C ASP A 114 -15.02 -4.76 -5.55
N ILE A 115 -14.39 -4.43 -4.41
CA ILE A 115 -14.01 -5.40 -3.37
C ILE A 115 -14.53 -4.93 -2.02
N TYR A 116 -15.43 -5.71 -1.43
CA TYR A 116 -16.03 -5.42 -0.13
C TYR A 116 -15.38 -6.29 0.95
N LEU A 117 -14.98 -5.66 2.04
CA LEU A 117 -14.33 -6.30 3.18
C LEU A 117 -15.20 -6.16 4.42
N VAL A 118 -15.73 -7.27 4.91
CA VAL A 118 -16.57 -7.31 6.12
C VAL A 118 -15.82 -8.08 7.20
N GLY A 119 -15.48 -7.42 8.30
CA GLY A 119 -14.78 -8.07 9.41
C GLY A 119 -13.42 -8.66 9.07
N CYS A 120 -12.77 -8.20 8.01
CA CYS A 120 -11.50 -8.72 7.51
C CYS A 120 -10.28 -8.03 8.13
N ALA A 121 -9.11 -8.61 7.89
CA ALA A 121 -7.83 -7.95 8.13
C ALA A 121 -7.73 -6.68 7.27
N GLU A 122 -6.97 -5.72 7.77
CA GLU A 122 -6.81 -4.39 7.17
C GLU A 122 -6.06 -4.47 5.82
N PRO A 123 -6.65 -3.96 4.70
CA PRO A 123 -6.05 -4.05 3.37
C PRO A 123 -4.81 -3.15 3.21
N PHE A 124 -4.68 -2.12 4.05
CA PHE A 124 -3.54 -1.18 4.04
C PHE A 124 -2.44 -1.53 5.07
N SER A 125 -2.48 -2.73 5.66
CA SER A 125 -1.35 -3.23 6.45
C SER A 125 -0.14 -3.52 5.54
N PRO A 126 1.11 -3.39 6.01
CA PRO A 126 2.29 -3.63 5.18
C PRO A 126 2.26 -5.00 4.48
N LYS A 127 1.82 -6.06 5.19
CA LYS A 127 1.70 -7.40 4.62
C LYS A 127 0.66 -7.49 3.51
N ALA A 128 -0.50 -6.85 3.67
CA ALA A 128 -1.55 -6.86 2.65
C ALA A 128 -1.16 -6.04 1.41
N VAL A 129 -0.59 -4.85 1.61
CA VAL A 129 -0.10 -3.98 0.53
C VAL A 129 0.92 -4.74 -0.33
N ARG A 130 1.92 -5.38 0.28
CA ARG A 130 2.90 -6.21 -0.44
C ARG A 130 2.24 -7.34 -1.21
N ALA A 131 1.38 -8.11 -0.55
CA ALA A 131 0.70 -9.26 -1.17
C ALA A 131 -0.22 -8.84 -2.33
N SER A 132 -0.74 -7.61 -2.30
CA SER A 132 -1.61 -7.09 -3.36
C SER A 132 -0.86 -6.77 -4.66
N MET A 133 0.49 -6.69 -4.63
CA MET A 133 1.30 -6.36 -5.81
C MET A 133 0.73 -5.19 -6.60
N SER A 134 0.51 -4.07 -5.91
CA SER A 134 -0.13 -2.83 -6.43
C SER A 134 -1.65 -2.89 -6.66
N GLY A 135 -2.28 -4.05 -6.56
CA GLY A 135 -3.74 -4.19 -6.75
C GLY A 135 -4.54 -3.27 -5.83
N VAL A 136 -4.04 -2.98 -4.64
CA VAL A 136 -4.69 -2.07 -3.68
C VAL A 136 -4.83 -0.62 -4.18
N PHE A 137 -4.04 -0.19 -5.16
CA PHE A 137 -4.10 1.16 -5.73
C PHE A 137 -5.24 1.33 -6.74
N PHE A 138 -5.78 0.22 -7.25
CA PHE A 138 -6.77 0.18 -8.32
C PHE A 138 -8.11 -0.41 -7.87
N ALA A 139 -8.16 -1.05 -6.70
CA ALA A 139 -9.39 -1.57 -6.11
C ALA A 139 -10.29 -0.44 -5.59
N ARG A 140 -11.60 -0.67 -5.65
CA ARG A 140 -12.65 0.23 -5.16
C ARG A 140 -13.44 -0.44 -4.05
#